data_6bb959604553e787acb0088f7ce06ec6
#
_entry.id   6bb959604553e787acb0088f7ce06ec6
#
_cell.length_a   1.000
_cell.length_b   1.000
_cell.length_c   1.000
_cell.angle_alpha   90.00
_cell.angle_beta   90.00
_cell.angle_gamma   90.00
#
_symmetry.space_group_name_H-M   'P 1'
#
loop_
_entity.id
_entity.type
_entity.pdbx_description
1 polymer ?
#
loop_
_entity_poly.entity_id
_entity_poly.type
_entity_poly.pdbx_seq_one_letter_code
_entity_poly.pdbx_strand_id
1 'polypeptide(L)'
;AELLVSPYPQEFAIASAAASALAPVKVQGIPLQKFLASLDSKKLYIVGYERPLVLLFNKLNLNPYVLDDMSRKPGVLPSWVGPHLLNDADWLWITCQALRDRQMLSLEKLMKNTKKVVLLGPGIPWLPDVLRAIGINFVAQPRPLHDKAGDVFNYIAAGGNYWDHELFSWEVHQL
;
A
#
# COMPACT_ATOMS: atom_id res chain seq x y z
N ALA A 1 -10.30 -19.13 5.92
CA ALA A 1 -9.37 -19.29 4.78
C ALA A 1 -10.12 -19.29 3.43
N GLU A 2 -11.23 -20.01 3.30
CA GLU A 2 -11.98 -20.17 2.05
C GLU A 2 -12.44 -18.82 1.44
N LEU A 3 -12.86 -17.87 2.26
CA LEU A 3 -13.28 -16.54 1.78
C LEU A 3 -12.14 -15.72 1.16
N LEU A 4 -10.86 -16.03 1.45
CA LEU A 4 -9.71 -15.36 0.81
C LEU A 4 -9.55 -15.70 -0.68
N VAL A 5 -10.12 -16.82 -1.11
CA VAL A 5 -10.12 -17.25 -2.51
C VAL A 5 -11.49 -17.05 -3.18
N SER A 6 -12.46 -16.52 -2.47
CA SER A 6 -13.80 -16.25 -3.00
C SER A 6 -13.76 -15.29 -4.18
N PRO A 7 -14.56 -15.51 -5.24
CA PRO A 7 -14.71 -14.57 -6.34
C PRO A 7 -15.48 -13.29 -5.96
N TYR A 8 -16.19 -13.30 -4.82
CA TYR A 8 -17.00 -12.17 -4.36
C TYR A 8 -16.16 -11.15 -3.58
N PRO A 9 -16.08 -9.87 -4.01
CA PRO A 9 -15.23 -8.86 -3.36
C PRO A 9 -15.56 -8.63 -1.89
N GLN A 10 -16.83 -8.76 -1.50
CA GLN A 10 -17.28 -8.57 -0.11
C GLN A 10 -16.74 -9.68 0.80
N GLU A 11 -16.79 -10.93 0.36
CA GLU A 11 -16.26 -12.07 1.10
C GLU A 11 -14.74 -11.96 1.25
N PHE A 12 -14.06 -11.60 0.17
CA PHE A 12 -12.61 -11.35 0.21
C PHE A 12 -12.26 -10.21 1.17
N ALA A 13 -13.03 -9.11 1.19
CA ALA A 13 -12.80 -7.99 2.11
C ALA A 13 -12.95 -8.41 3.58
N ILE A 14 -14.00 -9.21 3.90
CA ILE A 14 -14.20 -9.74 5.27
C ILE A 14 -13.03 -10.64 5.65
N ALA A 15 -12.61 -11.54 4.77
CA ALA A 15 -11.51 -12.45 5.04
C ALA A 15 -10.17 -11.72 5.21
N SER A 16 -9.92 -10.70 4.41
CA SER A 16 -8.71 -9.86 4.52
C SER A 16 -8.69 -9.09 5.84
N ALA A 17 -9.82 -8.52 6.25
CA ALA A 17 -9.95 -7.84 7.53
C ALA A 17 -9.70 -8.81 8.71
N ALA A 18 -10.30 -10.00 8.66
CA ALA A 18 -10.08 -11.04 9.67
C ALA A 18 -8.62 -11.50 9.73
N ALA A 19 -7.98 -11.72 8.57
CA ALA A 19 -6.57 -12.09 8.51
C ALA A 19 -5.66 -11.02 9.12
N SER A 20 -5.94 -9.74 8.86
CA SER A 20 -5.19 -8.63 9.43
C SER A 20 -5.38 -8.51 10.95
N ALA A 21 -6.59 -8.77 11.45
CA ALA A 21 -6.88 -8.78 12.87
C ALA A 21 -6.17 -9.94 13.61
N LEU A 22 -6.04 -11.10 12.95
CA LEU A 22 -5.34 -12.26 13.49
C LEU A 22 -3.80 -12.14 13.41
N ALA A 23 -3.30 -11.37 12.45
CA ALA A 23 -1.88 -11.14 12.25
C ALA A 23 -1.55 -9.62 12.30
N PRO A 24 -1.73 -8.96 13.46
CA PRO A 24 -1.45 -7.53 13.59
C PRO A 24 0.05 -7.26 13.62
N VAL A 25 0.45 -6.08 13.15
CA VAL A 25 1.84 -5.60 13.32
C VAL A 25 2.10 -5.36 14.81
N LYS A 26 3.13 -6.03 15.35
CA LYS A 26 3.54 -5.94 16.76
C LYS A 26 4.80 -5.10 16.99
N VAL A 27 5.46 -4.68 15.92
CA VAL A 27 6.68 -3.89 15.97
C VAL A 27 6.40 -2.43 15.67
N GLN A 28 7.15 -1.53 16.28
CA GLN A 28 7.06 -0.10 15.98
C GLN A 28 7.68 0.17 14.61
N GLY A 29 6.97 0.93 13.78
CA GLY A 29 7.43 1.35 12.47
C GLY A 29 8.10 2.73 12.47
N ILE A 30 8.56 3.12 11.31
CA ILE A 30 9.04 4.48 11.04
C ILE A 30 7.85 5.30 10.52
N PRO A 31 7.59 6.52 11.03
CA PRO A 31 6.56 7.38 10.47
C PRO A 31 6.74 7.57 8.96
N LEU A 32 5.66 7.41 8.18
CA LEU A 32 5.70 7.44 6.71
C LEU A 32 6.40 8.68 6.16
N GLN A 33 6.10 9.86 6.71
CA GLN A 33 6.74 11.11 6.25
C GLN A 33 8.25 11.10 6.47
N LYS A 34 8.71 10.59 7.63
CA LYS A 34 10.14 10.46 7.94
C LYS A 34 10.81 9.45 7.02
N PHE A 35 10.14 8.33 6.74
CA PHE A 35 10.64 7.32 5.81
C PHE A 35 10.78 7.90 4.40
N LEU A 36 9.73 8.56 3.88
CA LEU A 36 9.76 9.18 2.56
C LEU A 36 10.85 10.27 2.44
N ALA A 37 11.03 11.09 3.47
CA ALA A 37 12.08 12.11 3.49
C ALA A 37 13.51 11.51 3.48
N SER A 38 13.68 10.25 3.84
CA SER A 38 14.96 9.54 3.79
C SER A 38 15.24 8.84 2.45
N LEU A 39 14.28 8.87 1.52
CA LEU A 39 14.45 8.25 0.20
C LEU A 39 15.38 9.10 -0.66
N ASP A 40 16.54 8.55 -0.99
CA ASP A 40 17.44 9.07 -2.02
C ASP A 40 17.25 8.24 -3.29
N SER A 41 16.23 8.59 -4.08
CA SER A 41 15.89 7.81 -5.28
C SER A 41 15.30 8.67 -6.39
N LYS A 42 15.68 8.34 -7.63
CA LYS A 42 15.22 9.04 -8.84
C LYS A 42 14.12 8.29 -9.58
N LYS A 43 13.95 6.98 -9.32
CA LYS A 43 13.04 6.11 -10.07
C LYS A 43 12.02 5.47 -9.13
N LEU A 44 11.00 6.27 -8.82
CA LEU A 44 9.91 5.93 -7.92
C LEU A 44 8.65 5.63 -8.73
N TYR A 45 8.01 4.51 -8.43
CA TYR A 45 6.77 4.09 -9.08
C TYR A 45 5.70 3.77 -8.04
N ILE A 46 4.45 4.11 -8.35
CA ILE A 46 3.27 3.75 -7.56
C ILE A 46 2.31 2.97 -8.46
N VAL A 47 1.89 1.80 -8.03
CA VAL A 47 0.80 1.02 -8.64
C VAL A 47 -0.45 1.17 -7.80
N GLY A 48 -1.52 1.66 -8.43
CA GLY A 48 -2.76 2.09 -7.78
C GLY A 48 -2.72 3.56 -7.35
N TYR A 49 -3.64 4.36 -7.90
CA TYR A 49 -3.68 5.80 -7.63
C TYR A 49 -4.33 6.11 -6.28
N GLU A 50 -3.52 6.57 -5.34
CA GLU A 50 -3.94 7.12 -4.05
C GLU A 50 -3.59 8.61 -3.98
N ARG A 51 -4.60 9.47 -4.13
CA ARG A 51 -4.37 10.93 -4.18
C ARG A 51 -3.57 11.48 -3.00
N PRO A 52 -3.86 11.14 -1.73
CA PRO A 52 -3.08 11.65 -0.60
C PRO A 52 -1.62 11.21 -0.64
N LEU A 53 -1.35 9.97 -1.06
CA LEU A 53 0.00 9.46 -1.22
C LEU A 53 0.77 10.25 -2.29
N VAL A 54 0.19 10.43 -3.47
CA VAL A 54 0.80 11.19 -4.57
C VAL A 54 1.11 12.62 -4.15
N LEU A 55 0.17 13.28 -3.45
CA LEU A 55 0.39 14.64 -2.93
C LEU A 55 1.53 14.67 -1.90
N LEU A 56 1.64 13.66 -1.05
CA LEU A 56 2.73 13.56 -0.07
C LEU A 56 4.09 13.40 -0.77
N PHE A 57 4.19 12.55 -1.78
CA PHE A 57 5.41 12.40 -2.59
C PHE A 57 5.80 13.71 -3.26
N ASN A 58 4.85 14.37 -3.92
CA ASN A 58 5.10 15.63 -4.61
C ASN A 58 5.53 16.75 -3.64
N LYS A 59 4.94 16.82 -2.45
CA LYS A 59 5.33 17.77 -1.40
C LYS A 59 6.80 17.59 -0.97
N LEU A 60 7.30 16.35 -1.07
CA LEU A 60 8.70 16.01 -0.77
C LEU A 60 9.60 16.06 -2.02
N ASN A 61 9.10 16.56 -3.16
CA ASN A 61 9.80 16.62 -4.45
C ASN A 61 10.28 15.27 -4.99
N LEU A 62 9.57 14.18 -4.65
CA LEU A 62 9.91 12.82 -5.07
C LEU A 62 9.35 12.45 -6.45
N ASN A 63 8.29 13.10 -6.92
CA ASN A 63 7.71 13.02 -8.27
C ASN A 63 7.58 11.58 -8.83
N PRO A 64 6.79 10.69 -8.22
CA PRO A 64 6.67 9.30 -8.66
C PRO A 64 5.92 9.17 -9.98
N TYR A 65 6.26 8.15 -10.76
CA TYR A 65 5.39 7.69 -11.85
C TYR A 65 4.24 6.86 -11.27
N VAL A 66 3.01 7.16 -11.67
CA VAL A 66 1.82 6.47 -11.16
C VAL A 66 1.21 5.62 -12.26
N LEU A 67 0.97 4.35 -11.95
CA LEU A 67 0.35 3.37 -12.84
C LEU A 67 -1.03 2.99 -12.29
N ASP A 68 -2.10 3.24 -13.06
CA ASP A 68 -3.47 2.90 -12.66
C ASP A 68 -4.39 2.87 -13.88
N ASP A 69 -5.14 1.78 -14.07
CA ASP A 69 -6.05 1.63 -15.19
C ASP A 69 -7.41 2.30 -14.97
N MET A 70 -7.77 2.54 -13.72
CA MET A 70 -9.07 3.14 -13.34
C MET A 70 -9.00 4.66 -13.23
N SER A 71 -7.81 5.21 -13.03
CA SER A 71 -7.64 6.65 -12.88
C SER A 71 -7.46 7.32 -14.25
N ARG A 72 -8.28 8.37 -14.48
CA ARG A 72 -8.14 9.25 -15.66
C ARG A 72 -7.48 10.57 -15.31
N LYS A 73 -6.67 10.62 -14.27
CA LYS A 73 -5.97 11.83 -13.84
C LYS A 73 -4.78 12.13 -14.76
N PRO A 74 -4.51 13.39 -15.06
CA PRO A 74 -3.31 13.78 -15.81
C PRO A 74 -2.04 13.25 -15.12
N GLY A 75 -1.12 12.68 -15.89
CA GLY A 75 0.14 12.12 -15.39
C GLY A 75 0.04 10.71 -14.82
N VAL A 76 -1.15 10.10 -14.79
CA VAL A 76 -1.30 8.68 -14.47
C VAL A 76 -1.19 7.87 -15.76
N LEU A 77 -0.34 6.85 -15.72
CA LEU A 77 -0.07 5.95 -16.83
C LEU A 77 -0.89 4.66 -16.69
N PRO A 78 -1.30 4.02 -17.78
CA PRO A 78 -1.97 2.73 -17.71
C PRO A 78 -1.02 1.62 -17.25
N SER A 79 -1.52 0.65 -16.51
CA SER A 79 -0.73 -0.42 -15.87
C SER A 79 0.06 -1.25 -16.88
N TRP A 80 -0.40 -1.40 -18.11
CA TRP A 80 0.30 -2.17 -19.14
C TRP A 80 1.67 -1.59 -19.54
N VAL A 81 1.95 -0.31 -19.24
CA VAL A 81 3.29 0.28 -19.46
C VAL A 81 4.31 -0.19 -18.42
N GLY A 82 3.84 -0.73 -17.28
CA GLY A 82 4.68 -1.16 -16.17
C GLY A 82 5.87 -2.04 -16.58
N PRO A 83 5.68 -3.13 -17.36
CA PRO A 83 6.78 -3.97 -17.80
C PRO A 83 7.90 -3.26 -18.55
N HIS A 84 7.59 -2.12 -19.18
CA HIS A 84 8.57 -1.32 -19.92
C HIS A 84 9.31 -0.31 -19.05
N LEU A 85 8.67 0.16 -17.96
CA LEU A 85 9.19 1.22 -17.10
C LEU A 85 9.87 0.70 -15.84
N LEU A 86 9.40 -0.43 -15.28
CA LEU A 86 9.81 -0.89 -13.95
C LEU A 86 11.10 -1.70 -13.93
N ASN A 87 11.71 -1.99 -15.10
CA ASN A 87 12.93 -2.80 -15.18
C ASN A 87 14.13 -2.22 -14.43
N ASP A 88 14.09 -0.93 -14.10
CA ASP A 88 15.16 -0.21 -13.43
C ASP A 88 14.65 0.64 -12.24
N ALA A 89 13.47 0.29 -11.71
CA ALA A 89 12.88 0.99 -10.59
C ALA A 89 13.73 0.84 -9.32
N ASP A 90 14.00 1.96 -8.66
CA ASP A 90 14.60 1.94 -7.33
C ASP A 90 13.58 1.54 -6.27
N TRP A 91 12.37 2.12 -6.38
CA TRP A 91 11.27 1.87 -5.46
C TRP A 91 9.96 1.66 -6.21
N LEU A 92 9.24 0.61 -5.83
CA LEU A 92 7.89 0.30 -6.27
C LEU A 92 6.95 0.32 -5.06
N TRP A 93 5.99 1.21 -5.07
CA TRP A 93 4.93 1.31 -4.08
C TRP A 93 3.67 0.70 -4.66
N ILE A 94 3.15 -0.33 -4.01
CA ILE A 94 1.94 -1.03 -4.43
C ILE A 94 0.86 -0.73 -3.41
N THR A 95 -0.24 -0.11 -3.83
CA THR A 95 -1.37 0.14 -2.95
C THR A 95 -2.17 -1.13 -2.69
N CYS A 96 -2.84 -1.22 -1.57
CA CYS A 96 -3.70 -2.36 -1.22
C CYS A 96 -4.85 -2.59 -2.23
N GLN A 97 -5.12 -1.65 -3.13
CA GLN A 97 -6.02 -1.86 -4.25
C GLN A 97 -5.58 -3.04 -5.13
N ALA A 98 -4.27 -3.19 -5.34
CA ALA A 98 -3.73 -4.32 -6.11
C ALA A 98 -4.03 -5.69 -5.45
N LEU A 99 -4.11 -5.74 -4.11
CA LEU A 99 -4.58 -6.94 -3.38
C LEU A 99 -6.06 -7.19 -3.64
N ARG A 100 -6.87 -6.15 -3.47
CA ARG A 100 -8.32 -6.22 -3.69
C ARG A 100 -8.66 -6.63 -5.13
N ASP A 101 -7.94 -6.07 -6.10
CA ASP A 101 -8.18 -6.28 -7.52
C ASP A 101 -7.40 -7.52 -8.05
N ARG A 102 -6.78 -8.29 -7.13
CA ARG A 102 -6.03 -9.55 -7.41
C ARG A 102 -4.90 -9.40 -8.42
N GLN A 103 -4.32 -8.22 -8.51
CA GLN A 103 -3.25 -7.91 -9.47
C GLN A 103 -1.86 -8.37 -8.99
N MET A 104 -1.71 -8.83 -7.73
CA MET A 104 -0.40 -9.18 -7.16
C MET A 104 0.36 -10.24 -7.98
N LEU A 105 -0.33 -11.22 -8.55
CA LEU A 105 0.31 -12.24 -9.40
C LEU A 105 0.90 -11.65 -10.69
N SER A 106 0.21 -10.67 -11.30
CA SER A 106 0.71 -9.98 -12.50
C SER A 106 1.88 -9.04 -12.16
N LEU A 107 1.93 -8.52 -10.94
CA LEU A 107 2.99 -7.64 -10.46
C LEU A 107 4.24 -8.40 -10.01
N GLU A 108 4.17 -9.70 -9.73
CA GLU A 108 5.31 -10.50 -9.24
C GLU A 108 6.56 -10.36 -10.11
N LYS A 109 6.39 -10.42 -11.43
CA LYS A 109 7.50 -10.25 -12.37
C LYS A 109 8.13 -8.86 -12.30
N LEU A 110 7.32 -7.84 -12.08
CA LEU A 110 7.77 -6.46 -11.96
C LEU A 110 8.51 -6.24 -10.63
N MET A 111 8.02 -6.84 -9.55
CA MET A 111 8.64 -6.78 -8.23
C MET A 111 10.06 -7.38 -8.23
N LYS A 112 10.28 -8.46 -8.98
CA LYS A 112 11.60 -9.13 -9.06
C LYS A 112 12.70 -8.25 -9.67
N ASN A 113 12.32 -7.28 -10.50
CA ASN A 113 13.27 -6.37 -11.15
C ASN A 113 13.46 -5.05 -10.39
N THR A 114 12.70 -4.85 -9.32
CA THR A 114 12.74 -3.64 -8.50
C THR A 114 13.64 -3.84 -7.28
N LYS A 115 14.46 -2.83 -6.94
CA LYS A 115 15.37 -2.93 -5.79
C LYS A 115 14.63 -2.98 -4.45
N LYS A 116 13.55 -2.20 -4.30
CA LYS A 116 12.75 -2.10 -3.08
C LYS A 116 11.26 -2.03 -3.39
N VAL A 117 10.49 -2.88 -2.75
CA VAL A 117 9.03 -2.94 -2.91
C VAL A 117 8.34 -2.65 -1.59
N VAL A 118 7.41 -1.71 -1.60
CA VAL A 118 6.56 -1.34 -0.46
C VAL A 118 5.12 -1.71 -0.79
N LEU A 119 4.48 -2.50 0.06
CA LEU A 119 3.04 -2.72 0.01
C LEU A 119 2.38 -1.74 0.97
N LEU A 120 1.44 -0.91 0.48
CA LEU A 120 0.84 0.19 1.24
C LEU A 120 -0.67 0.07 1.32
N GLY A 121 -1.22 0.22 2.51
CA GLY A 121 -2.67 0.36 2.73
C GLY A 121 -3.17 -0.31 4.00
N PRO A 122 -4.46 -0.15 4.32
CA PRO A 122 -5.08 -0.85 5.42
C PRO A 122 -5.29 -2.34 5.09
N GLY A 123 -5.42 -3.15 6.12
CA GLY A 123 -5.83 -4.54 5.97
C GLY A 123 -4.76 -5.48 5.41
N ILE A 124 -3.49 -5.12 5.47
CA ILE A 124 -2.38 -6.01 5.13
C ILE A 124 -2.04 -6.87 6.34
N PRO A 125 -2.22 -8.21 6.29
CA PRO A 125 -1.84 -9.08 7.40
C PRO A 125 -0.32 -9.11 7.57
N TRP A 126 0.14 -9.06 8.83
CA TRP A 126 1.56 -9.11 9.15
C TRP A 126 2.11 -10.54 9.07
N LEU A 127 2.45 -10.96 7.86
CA LEU A 127 3.01 -12.26 7.53
C LEU A 127 4.40 -12.09 6.87
N PRO A 128 5.45 -11.71 7.64
CA PRO A 128 6.73 -11.27 7.09
C PRO A 128 7.34 -12.27 6.11
N ASP A 129 7.33 -13.56 6.45
CA ASP A 129 7.94 -14.59 5.61
C ASP A 129 7.21 -14.78 4.28
N VAL A 130 5.87 -14.71 4.31
CA VAL A 130 5.04 -14.80 3.10
C VAL A 130 5.27 -13.56 2.23
N LEU A 131 5.25 -12.38 2.84
CA LEU A 131 5.44 -11.12 2.12
C LEU A 131 6.83 -11.03 1.49
N ARG A 132 7.88 -11.45 2.21
CA ARG A 132 9.24 -11.55 1.65
C ARG A 132 9.32 -12.53 0.49
N ALA A 133 8.67 -13.68 0.60
CA ALA A 133 8.68 -14.72 -0.43
C ALA A 133 8.11 -14.22 -1.76
N ILE A 134 7.15 -13.29 -1.74
CA ILE A 134 6.58 -12.66 -2.94
C ILE A 134 7.30 -11.36 -3.35
N GLY A 135 8.42 -11.00 -2.70
CA GLY A 135 9.27 -9.88 -3.08
C GLY A 135 8.96 -8.54 -2.41
N ILE A 136 8.10 -8.50 -1.38
CA ILE A 136 7.85 -7.30 -0.59
C ILE A 136 9.00 -7.09 0.41
N ASN A 137 9.50 -5.86 0.50
CA ASN A 137 10.56 -5.49 1.45
C ASN A 137 10.03 -4.68 2.64
N PHE A 138 8.96 -3.91 2.41
CA PHE A 138 8.37 -3.04 3.41
C PHE A 138 6.84 -3.10 3.34
N VAL A 139 6.21 -2.87 4.50
CA VAL A 139 4.76 -2.68 4.60
C VAL A 139 4.50 -1.30 5.21
N ALA A 140 3.67 -0.50 4.56
CA ALA A 140 3.21 0.78 5.06
C ALA A 140 1.72 0.69 5.43
N GLN A 141 1.36 0.92 6.69
CA GLN A 141 -0.01 0.77 7.17
C GLN A 141 -0.48 1.99 7.97
N PRO A 142 -1.78 2.35 7.87
CA PRO A 142 -2.40 3.27 8.80
C PRO A 142 -2.66 2.56 10.13
N ARG A 143 -2.30 3.20 11.21
CA ARG A 143 -2.55 2.76 12.57
C ARG A 143 -3.52 3.72 13.25
N PRO A 144 -4.67 3.25 13.76
CA PRO A 144 -5.53 4.07 14.58
C PRO A 144 -4.80 4.63 15.79
N LEU A 145 -5.05 5.87 16.14
CA LEU A 145 -4.54 6.44 17.36
C LEU A 145 -5.28 5.81 18.56
N HIS A 146 -4.53 5.36 19.57
CA HIS A 146 -5.03 4.48 20.64
C HIS A 146 -6.18 5.06 21.48
N ASP A 147 -6.19 6.37 21.65
CA ASP A 147 -7.22 7.10 22.41
C ASP A 147 -8.50 7.39 21.63
N LYS A 148 -8.51 7.05 20.33
CA LYS A 148 -9.58 7.43 19.39
C LYS A 148 -10.29 6.24 18.72
N ALA A 149 -10.20 5.04 19.29
CA ALA A 149 -10.75 3.84 18.65
C ALA A 149 -12.24 3.93 18.31
N GLY A 150 -13.06 4.53 19.20
CA GLY A 150 -14.49 4.76 18.97
C GLY A 150 -14.74 5.78 17.85
N ASP A 151 -13.96 6.87 17.82
CA ASP A 151 -14.07 7.90 16.79
C ASP A 151 -13.67 7.35 15.43
N VAL A 152 -12.59 6.55 15.38
CA VAL A 152 -12.15 5.85 14.18
C VAL A 152 -13.24 4.94 13.61
N PHE A 153 -13.88 4.14 14.48
CA PHE A 153 -14.98 3.26 14.05
C PHE A 153 -16.12 4.06 13.43
N ASN A 154 -16.60 5.09 14.12
CA ASN A 154 -17.70 5.94 13.65
C ASN A 154 -17.33 6.68 12.35
N TYR A 155 -16.12 7.20 12.27
CA TYR A 155 -15.61 7.89 11.09
C TYR A 155 -15.55 6.99 9.85
N ILE A 156 -15.00 5.78 9.98
CA ILE A 156 -14.94 4.80 8.88
C ILE A 156 -16.34 4.30 8.51
N ALA A 157 -17.23 4.06 9.49
CA ALA A 157 -18.61 3.67 9.24
C ALA A 157 -19.39 4.74 8.48
N ALA A 158 -19.05 6.03 8.67
CA ALA A 158 -19.59 7.15 7.92
C ALA A 158 -18.94 7.38 6.54
N GLY A 159 -18.06 6.48 6.07
CA GLY A 159 -17.36 6.59 4.81
C GLY A 159 -16.08 7.42 4.87
N GLY A 160 -15.53 7.63 6.03
CA GLY A 160 -14.27 8.35 6.25
C GLY A 160 -13.06 7.61 5.66
N ASN A 161 -11.96 8.33 5.50
CA ASN A 161 -10.76 7.84 4.84
C ASN A 161 -9.60 7.64 5.84
N TYR A 162 -8.87 6.54 5.74
CA TYR A 162 -7.70 6.19 6.57
C TYR A 162 -6.47 7.11 6.37
N TRP A 163 -6.58 8.14 5.54
CA TRP A 163 -5.59 9.20 5.40
C TRP A 163 -5.82 10.38 6.35
N ASP A 164 -6.86 10.33 7.17
CA ASP A 164 -7.11 11.36 8.19
C ASP A 164 -6.04 11.29 9.28
N HIS A 165 -5.21 12.33 9.36
CA HIS A 165 -4.07 12.41 10.27
C HIS A 165 -4.45 12.68 11.72
N GLU A 166 -5.71 13.08 11.99
CA GLU A 166 -6.22 13.26 13.36
C GLU A 166 -6.65 11.93 13.99
N LEU A 167 -6.94 10.93 13.15
CA LEU A 167 -7.42 9.61 13.57
C LEU A 167 -6.41 8.50 13.32
N PHE A 168 -5.48 8.69 12.36
CA PHE A 168 -4.52 7.67 11.96
C PHE A 168 -3.09 8.21 11.92
N SER A 169 -2.15 7.39 12.34
CA SER A 169 -0.73 7.53 12.03
C SER A 169 -0.35 6.51 10.96
N TRP A 170 0.54 6.92 10.04
CA TRP A 170 1.09 6.01 9.05
C TRP A 170 2.48 5.58 9.44
N GLU A 171 2.71 4.27 9.48
CA GLU A 171 3.99 3.67 9.82
C GLU A 171 4.48 2.73 8.71
N VAL A 172 5.79 2.74 8.47
CA VAL A 172 6.49 1.83 7.55
C VAL A 172 7.30 0.84 8.36
N HIS A 173 7.11 -0.43 8.08
CA HIS A 173 7.76 -1.56 8.72
C HIS A 173 8.62 -2.30 7.70
N GLN A 174 9.87 -2.54 8.04
CA GLN A 174 10.75 -3.40 7.24
C GLN A 174 10.44 -4.86 7.54
N LEU A 175 10.36 -5.68 6.51
CA LEU A 175 10.13 -7.12 6.63
C LEU A 175 11.43 -7.87 6.87
#